data_87b05b3c19993fe2045569984b322c9e
#
_entry.id   87b05b3c19993fe2045569984b322c9e
#
_cell.length_a   1.000
_cell.length_b   1.000
_cell.length_c   1.000
_cell.angle_alpha   90.00
_cell.angle_beta   90.00
_cell.angle_gamma   90.00
#
_symmetry.space_group_name_H-M   'P 1'
#
loop_
_entity.id
_entity.type
_entity.pdbx_description
1 polymer ?
#
loop_
_entity_poly.entity_id
_entity_poly.type
_entity_poly.pdbx_seq_one_letter_code
_entity_poly.pdbx_strand_id
1 'polypeptide(L)'
;MSRHNHKCHYGHSSLLVLAIVVSSSLSLIFFLSNEIYAQNESNIISPQEPNQVGEQRQIFQNGTSLIMTTDQNIYSPGETVNITMTNTGEEPLTFPNSALGLMIRNLATNESYPIYSAQVITTLNPNESSSVIWDTVASNGNLVPLGDYIASVMSGSSTTNVIFSIVKQIP
;
A
#
# COMPACT_ATOMS: atom_id res chain seq x y z
N MET A 1 8.97 -20.61 83.29
CA MET A 1 8.82 -19.56 82.21
C MET A 1 10.02 -19.62 81.31
N SER A 2 9.90 -20.23 80.16
CA SER A 2 10.98 -20.33 79.19
C SER A 2 10.43 -19.87 77.84
N ARG A 3 10.99 -18.79 77.26
CA ARG A 3 10.64 -18.24 75.94
C ARG A 3 11.58 -18.86 74.92
N HIS A 4 11.01 -19.59 73.98
CA HIS A 4 11.72 -20.04 72.78
C HIS A 4 11.66 -18.97 71.72
N ASN A 5 12.82 -18.51 71.30
CA ASN A 5 13.00 -17.67 70.14
C ASN A 5 13.19 -18.55 68.84
N HIS A 6 12.22 -18.54 67.94
CA HIS A 6 12.39 -19.08 66.57
C HIS A 6 12.96 -18.00 65.67
N LYS A 7 14.18 -18.19 65.26
CA LYS A 7 14.78 -17.42 64.11
C LYS A 7 14.34 -18.07 62.81
N CYS A 8 13.56 -17.36 62.01
CA CYS A 8 13.31 -17.72 60.61
C CYS A 8 14.51 -17.33 59.78
N HIS A 9 15.21 -18.30 59.18
CA HIS A 9 16.15 -18.10 58.09
C HIS A 9 15.35 -18.02 56.79
N TYR A 10 15.25 -16.82 56.21
CA TYR A 10 14.76 -16.63 54.85
C TYR A 10 15.96 -16.76 53.88
N GLY A 11 15.94 -17.80 53.04
CA GLY A 11 17.04 -18.13 52.15
C GLY A 11 17.10 -17.21 50.93
N HIS A 12 18.30 -16.78 50.57
CA HIS A 12 18.67 -15.93 49.46
C HIS A 12 18.54 -16.58 48.05
N SER A 13 17.80 -17.70 47.95
CA SER A 13 17.74 -18.47 46.68
C SER A 13 16.70 -17.93 45.66
N SER A 14 15.74 -17.10 46.12
CA SER A 14 14.64 -16.61 45.25
C SER A 14 15.03 -15.47 44.32
N LEU A 15 16.05 -14.67 44.63
CA LEU A 15 16.45 -13.52 43.83
C LEU A 15 17.27 -13.91 42.59
N LEU A 16 18.04 -15.01 42.68
CA LEU A 16 18.87 -15.47 41.56
C LEU A 16 18.05 -16.12 40.42
N VAL A 17 16.95 -16.79 40.73
CA VAL A 17 16.08 -17.43 39.73
C VAL A 17 15.27 -16.36 38.95
N LEU A 18 14.87 -15.28 39.62
CA LEU A 18 14.10 -14.20 38.99
C LEU A 18 14.96 -13.39 37.98
N ALA A 19 16.24 -13.20 38.29
CA ALA A 19 17.15 -12.48 37.41
C ALA A 19 17.45 -13.24 36.09
N ILE A 20 17.50 -14.59 36.12
CA ILE A 20 17.75 -15.42 34.95
C ILE A 20 16.54 -15.45 34.02
N VAL A 21 15.31 -15.48 34.57
CA VAL A 21 14.09 -15.50 33.76
C VAL A 21 13.86 -14.16 33.05
N VAL A 22 14.17 -13.03 33.70
CA VAL A 22 14.03 -11.71 33.09
C VAL A 22 15.06 -11.48 31.98
N SER A 23 16.30 -11.97 32.16
CA SER A 23 17.35 -11.83 31.14
C SER A 23 17.07 -12.68 29.88
N SER A 24 16.47 -13.87 30.04
CA SER A 24 16.12 -14.72 28.89
C SER A 24 14.93 -14.19 28.10
N SER A 25 13.96 -13.55 28.74
CA SER A 25 12.80 -12.96 28.05
C SER A 25 13.17 -11.69 27.26
N LEU A 26 14.07 -10.85 27.76
CA LEU A 26 14.57 -9.68 27.00
C LEU A 26 15.37 -10.10 25.77
N SER A 27 16.19 -11.17 25.88
CA SER A 27 16.97 -11.68 24.74
C SER A 27 16.06 -12.21 23.62
N LEU A 28 14.94 -12.85 23.97
CA LEU A 28 13.97 -13.37 23.00
C LEU A 28 13.22 -12.25 22.27
N ILE A 29 12.91 -11.17 22.97
CA ILE A 29 12.24 -9.99 22.36
C ILE A 29 13.20 -9.30 21.38
N PHE A 30 14.49 -9.23 21.67
CA PHE A 30 15.49 -8.66 20.76
C PHE A 30 15.68 -9.50 19.49
N PHE A 31 15.59 -10.83 19.58
CA PHE A 31 15.68 -11.71 18.41
C PHE A 31 14.45 -11.60 17.51
N LEU A 32 13.25 -11.51 18.09
CA LEU A 32 12.00 -11.36 17.32
C LEU A 32 11.88 -9.98 16.65
N SER A 33 12.42 -8.93 17.26
CA SER A 33 12.42 -7.59 16.64
C SER A 33 13.39 -7.47 15.47
N ASN A 34 14.52 -8.18 15.48
CA ASN A 34 15.45 -8.17 14.36
C ASN A 34 14.95 -8.96 13.14
N GLU A 35 14.17 -10.03 13.33
CA GLU A 35 13.58 -10.76 12.21
C GLU A 35 12.46 -9.97 11.51
N ILE A 36 11.71 -9.15 12.24
CA ILE A 36 10.68 -8.27 11.67
C ILE A 36 11.32 -7.12 10.85
N TYR A 37 12.49 -6.61 11.26
CA TYR A 37 13.21 -5.60 10.48
C TYR A 37 13.86 -6.17 9.20
N ALA A 38 14.36 -7.41 9.22
CA ALA A 38 14.98 -8.03 8.07
C ALA A 38 14.01 -8.41 6.94
N GLN A 39 12.71 -8.60 7.24
CA GLN A 39 11.70 -8.90 6.23
C GLN A 39 11.13 -7.66 5.54
N ASN A 40 11.33 -6.45 6.08
CA ASN A 40 10.85 -5.21 5.46
C ASN A 40 11.86 -4.58 4.50
N GLU A 41 13.12 -5.03 4.45
CA GLU A 41 14.13 -4.48 3.54
C GLU A 41 14.19 -5.16 2.17
N SER A 42 13.46 -6.26 1.94
CA SER A 42 13.44 -6.94 0.64
C SER A 42 12.55 -6.26 -0.42
N ASN A 43 11.90 -5.13 -0.12
CA ASN A 43 11.11 -4.34 -1.06
C ASN A 43 11.75 -2.99 -1.44
N ILE A 44 13.05 -2.81 -1.23
CA ILE A 44 13.77 -1.67 -1.81
C ILE A 44 13.97 -1.98 -3.30
N ILE A 45 13.15 -1.33 -4.11
CA ILE A 45 13.22 -1.29 -5.57
C ILE A 45 14.63 -0.84 -5.96
N SER A 46 15.41 -1.74 -6.55
CA SER A 46 16.64 -1.40 -7.26
C SER A 46 16.31 -0.39 -8.36
N PRO A 47 17.10 0.69 -8.55
CA PRO A 47 16.90 1.59 -9.69
C PRO A 47 17.14 0.81 -10.99
N GLN A 48 16.05 0.52 -11.71
CA GLN A 48 16.16 -0.08 -13.04
C GLN A 48 16.46 0.99 -14.09
N GLU A 49 17.38 0.65 -14.99
CA GLU A 49 17.75 1.45 -16.15
C GLU A 49 16.54 1.84 -17.03
N PRO A 50 16.58 3.02 -17.70
CA PRO A 50 15.43 3.59 -18.42
C PRO A 50 15.23 3.00 -19.82
N ASN A 51 15.20 1.67 -19.98
CA ASN A 51 15.03 1.06 -21.32
C ASN A 51 14.33 -0.31 -21.29
N GLN A 52 13.12 -0.36 -20.69
CA GLN A 52 12.21 -1.49 -20.95
C GLN A 52 10.79 -0.95 -21.22
N VAL A 53 10.43 -1.00 -22.49
CA VAL A 53 9.07 -0.80 -22.99
C VAL A 53 8.20 -1.93 -22.41
N GLY A 54 7.24 -1.58 -21.55
CA GLY A 54 6.13 -2.48 -21.21
C GLY A 54 6.05 -3.06 -19.80
N GLU A 55 6.90 -2.67 -18.86
CA GLU A 55 6.75 -3.15 -17.47
C GLU A 55 5.87 -2.19 -16.66
N GLN A 56 4.62 -2.62 -16.45
CA GLN A 56 3.64 -1.88 -15.64
C GLN A 56 4.11 -1.86 -14.18
N ARG A 57 4.32 -0.67 -13.62
CA ARG A 57 4.63 -0.48 -12.21
C ARG A 57 3.38 -0.72 -11.36
N GLN A 58 3.20 -1.95 -10.92
CA GLN A 58 2.16 -2.29 -9.94
C GLN A 58 2.76 -2.19 -8.53
N ILE A 59 2.15 -1.39 -7.67
CA ILE A 59 2.46 -1.40 -6.24
C ILE A 59 1.41 -2.29 -5.56
N PHE A 60 1.78 -3.54 -5.26
CA PHE A 60 0.92 -4.44 -4.49
C PHE A 60 1.03 -4.10 -3.01
N GLN A 61 -0.08 -3.78 -2.39
CA GLN A 61 -0.20 -3.82 -0.94
C GLN A 61 -0.74 -5.19 -0.54
N ASN A 62 -0.05 -5.86 0.38
CA ASN A 62 -0.41 -7.20 0.87
C ASN A 62 -1.89 -7.27 1.29
N GLY A 63 -2.64 -8.19 0.70
CA GLY A 63 -4.00 -8.52 1.08
C GLY A 63 -5.13 -7.92 0.22
N THR A 64 -4.82 -7.26 -0.91
CA THR A 64 -5.87 -6.80 -1.82
C THR A 64 -6.17 -7.84 -2.89
N SER A 65 -7.46 -8.14 -3.07
CA SER A 65 -7.97 -8.92 -4.18
C SER A 65 -8.19 -8.07 -5.45
N LEU A 66 -7.77 -6.81 -5.46
CA LEU A 66 -7.92 -5.88 -6.58
C LEU A 66 -6.54 -5.57 -7.19
N ILE A 67 -6.39 -5.77 -8.49
CA ILE A 67 -5.24 -5.33 -9.28
C ILE A 67 -5.64 -4.09 -10.09
N MET A 68 -4.75 -3.10 -10.16
CA MET A 68 -4.92 -1.90 -10.97
C MET A 68 -3.73 -1.78 -11.93
N THR A 69 -4.03 -1.51 -13.20
CA THR A 69 -3.03 -1.31 -14.27
C THR A 69 -3.40 -0.10 -15.12
N THR A 70 -2.40 0.47 -15.80
CA THR A 70 -2.58 1.45 -16.86
C THR A 70 -2.13 0.85 -18.20
N ASP A 71 -2.69 1.33 -19.31
CA ASP A 71 -2.32 0.87 -20.65
C ASP A 71 -0.88 1.29 -21.04
N GLN A 72 -0.34 2.35 -20.42
CA GLN A 72 1.03 2.79 -20.55
C GLN A 72 1.59 3.24 -19.19
N ASN A 73 2.93 3.35 -19.08
CA ASN A 73 3.60 3.92 -17.90
C ASN A 73 3.92 5.41 -18.07
N ILE A 74 4.02 5.88 -19.31
CA ILE A 74 4.42 7.23 -19.67
C ILE A 74 3.45 7.74 -20.73
N TYR A 75 2.91 8.93 -20.52
CA TYR A 75 1.95 9.61 -21.38
C TYR A 75 2.45 10.98 -21.81
N SER A 76 2.01 11.44 -22.97
CA SER A 76 2.16 12.82 -23.41
C SER A 76 1.08 13.70 -22.78
N PRO A 77 1.30 15.02 -22.63
CA PRO A 77 0.25 15.95 -22.21
C PRO A 77 -0.97 15.88 -23.15
N GLY A 78 -2.16 15.71 -22.59
CA GLY A 78 -3.41 15.59 -23.33
C GLY A 78 -3.71 14.18 -23.84
N GLU A 79 -2.83 13.24 -23.64
CA GLU A 79 -3.08 11.82 -23.92
C GLU A 79 -3.98 11.23 -22.82
N THR A 80 -4.91 10.37 -23.22
CA THR A 80 -5.81 9.69 -22.28
C THR A 80 -5.11 8.53 -21.59
N VAL A 81 -5.36 8.39 -20.29
CA VAL A 81 -4.89 7.28 -19.45
C VAL A 81 -6.04 6.30 -19.29
N ASN A 82 -5.87 5.06 -19.74
CA ASN A 82 -6.82 4.00 -19.52
C ASN A 82 -6.40 3.18 -18.29
N ILE A 83 -7.19 3.25 -17.21
CA ILE A 83 -6.92 2.61 -15.93
C ILE A 83 -7.86 1.42 -15.79
N THR A 84 -7.31 0.21 -15.76
CA THR A 84 -8.06 -1.04 -15.63
C THR A 84 -7.92 -1.59 -14.23
N MET A 85 -9.04 -1.97 -13.63
CA MET A 85 -9.14 -2.59 -12.31
C MET A 85 -9.74 -3.98 -12.47
N THR A 86 -9.06 -5.01 -11.92
CA THR A 86 -9.45 -6.41 -12.00
C THR A 86 -9.60 -6.98 -10.60
N ASN A 87 -10.76 -7.57 -10.31
CA ASN A 87 -10.95 -8.36 -9.10
C ASN A 87 -10.31 -9.74 -9.28
N THR A 88 -9.19 -9.98 -8.59
CA THR A 88 -8.48 -11.27 -8.59
C THR A 88 -8.79 -12.14 -7.38
N GLY A 89 -9.71 -11.67 -6.51
CA GLY A 89 -10.19 -12.41 -5.36
C GLY A 89 -11.30 -13.38 -5.70
N GLU A 90 -11.77 -14.10 -4.68
CA GLU A 90 -12.86 -15.07 -4.78
C GLU A 90 -14.24 -14.45 -4.45
N GLU A 91 -14.25 -13.25 -3.85
CA GLU A 91 -15.46 -12.56 -3.43
C GLU A 91 -15.75 -11.31 -4.29
N PRO A 92 -17.02 -10.96 -4.52
CA PRO A 92 -17.38 -9.72 -5.20
C PRO A 92 -16.91 -8.48 -4.44
N LEU A 93 -16.38 -7.49 -5.15
CA LEU A 93 -15.98 -6.19 -4.61
C LEU A 93 -17.00 -5.12 -4.99
N THR A 94 -17.44 -4.33 -4.01
CA THR A 94 -18.44 -3.29 -4.21
C THR A 94 -17.84 -1.91 -4.04
N PHE A 95 -18.17 -0.99 -4.96
CA PHE A 95 -17.63 0.35 -5.07
C PHE A 95 -18.75 1.41 -5.09
N PRO A 96 -18.46 2.65 -4.65
CA PRO A 96 -19.49 3.68 -4.45
C PRO A 96 -20.03 4.29 -5.76
N ASN A 97 -19.34 4.14 -6.89
CA ASN A 97 -19.72 4.75 -8.16
C ASN A 97 -19.18 3.96 -9.36
N SER A 98 -19.55 4.39 -10.58
CA SER A 98 -19.14 3.70 -11.83
C SER A 98 -17.67 3.83 -12.17
N ALA A 99 -16.92 4.73 -11.53
CA ALA A 99 -15.45 4.80 -11.62
C ALA A 99 -14.75 4.05 -10.48
N LEU A 100 -15.44 3.16 -9.76
CA LEU A 100 -14.93 2.34 -8.66
C LEU A 100 -14.30 3.15 -7.52
N GLY A 101 -14.71 4.41 -7.32
CA GLY A 101 -14.10 5.30 -6.32
C GLY A 101 -12.66 5.73 -6.65
N LEU A 102 -12.29 5.69 -7.93
CA LEU A 102 -10.96 6.06 -8.40
C LEU A 102 -10.64 7.52 -8.07
N MET A 103 -9.46 7.74 -7.52
CA MET A 103 -8.86 9.05 -7.28
C MET A 103 -7.49 9.13 -7.96
N ILE A 104 -7.22 10.24 -8.64
CA ILE A 104 -5.91 10.52 -9.25
C ILE A 104 -5.30 11.72 -8.55
N ARG A 105 -4.00 11.64 -8.24
CA ARG A 105 -3.27 12.70 -7.54
C ARG A 105 -1.88 12.87 -8.11
N ASN A 106 -1.44 14.12 -8.28
CA ASN A 106 -0.06 14.44 -8.60
C ASN A 106 0.83 14.25 -7.38
N LEU A 107 1.92 13.50 -7.51
CA LEU A 107 2.79 13.15 -6.39
C LEU A 107 3.65 14.33 -5.89
N ALA A 108 3.96 15.30 -6.77
CA ALA A 108 4.78 16.46 -6.39
C ALA A 108 3.95 17.55 -5.71
N THR A 109 2.76 17.86 -6.23
CA THR A 109 1.91 18.96 -5.74
C THR A 109 0.86 18.51 -4.73
N ASN A 110 0.61 17.19 -4.64
CA ASN A 110 -0.47 16.59 -3.86
C ASN A 110 -1.89 17.01 -4.33
N GLU A 111 -1.98 17.63 -5.50
CA GLU A 111 -3.26 18.03 -6.10
C GLU A 111 -4.02 16.79 -6.57
N SER A 112 -5.33 16.77 -6.29
CA SER A 112 -6.22 15.67 -6.67
C SER A 112 -7.08 16.06 -7.87
N TYR A 113 -7.25 15.12 -8.78
CA TYR A 113 -8.05 15.26 -10.00
C TYR A 113 -9.26 14.32 -9.89
N PRO A 114 -10.47 14.87 -9.72
CA PRO A 114 -11.67 14.06 -9.55
C PRO A 114 -12.07 13.40 -10.88
N ILE A 115 -12.51 12.16 -10.80
CA ILE A 115 -13.11 11.44 -11.93
C ILE A 115 -14.62 11.63 -11.85
N TYR A 116 -15.17 12.27 -12.86
CA TYR A 116 -16.63 12.43 -12.98
C TYR A 116 -17.26 11.11 -13.41
N SER A 117 -18.17 10.59 -12.59
CA SER A 117 -18.76 9.27 -12.79
C SER A 117 -20.22 9.24 -12.30
N ALA A 118 -21.00 8.28 -12.82
CA ALA A 118 -22.33 8.05 -12.32
C ALA A 118 -22.30 7.55 -10.86
N GLN A 119 -23.15 8.11 -10.01
CA GLN A 119 -23.28 7.75 -8.60
C GLN A 119 -24.15 6.48 -8.46
N VAL A 120 -23.66 5.38 -9.03
CA VAL A 120 -24.30 4.05 -8.97
C VAL A 120 -23.35 3.06 -8.33
N ILE A 121 -23.84 2.29 -7.37
CA ILE A 121 -23.08 1.22 -6.76
C ILE A 121 -22.67 0.23 -7.85
N THR A 122 -21.37 -0.03 -7.96
CA THR A 122 -20.80 -0.92 -8.95
C THR A 122 -20.14 -2.11 -8.27
N THR A 123 -20.38 -3.30 -8.80
CA THR A 123 -19.79 -4.55 -8.27
C THR A 123 -18.89 -5.16 -9.33
N LEU A 124 -17.68 -5.55 -8.95
CA LEU A 124 -16.80 -6.42 -9.72
C LEU A 124 -16.84 -7.82 -9.15
N ASN A 125 -17.39 -8.77 -9.90
CA ASN A 125 -17.36 -10.18 -9.54
C ASN A 125 -15.93 -10.76 -9.63
N PRO A 126 -15.65 -11.92 -9.06
CA PRO A 126 -14.37 -12.59 -9.23
C PRO A 126 -13.96 -12.70 -10.72
N ASN A 127 -12.71 -12.32 -11.02
CA ASN A 127 -12.12 -12.24 -12.36
C ASN A 127 -12.77 -11.21 -13.32
N GLU A 128 -13.65 -10.35 -12.81
CA GLU A 128 -14.21 -9.26 -13.59
C GLU A 128 -13.27 -8.05 -13.59
N SER A 129 -13.23 -7.34 -14.72
CA SER A 129 -12.45 -6.12 -14.91
C SER A 129 -13.36 -4.96 -15.32
N SER A 130 -12.99 -3.76 -14.89
CA SER A 130 -13.60 -2.50 -15.34
C SER A 130 -12.50 -1.50 -15.65
N SER A 131 -12.73 -0.65 -16.66
CA SER A 131 -11.77 0.38 -17.07
C SER A 131 -12.38 1.77 -16.91
N VAL A 132 -11.53 2.72 -16.50
CA VAL A 132 -11.85 4.14 -16.38
C VAL A 132 -10.87 4.91 -17.25
N ILE A 133 -11.38 5.81 -18.09
CA ILE A 133 -10.58 6.69 -18.93
C ILE A 133 -10.46 8.05 -18.25
N TRP A 134 -9.24 8.54 -18.12
CA TRP A 134 -8.92 9.89 -17.67
C TRP A 134 -8.27 10.69 -18.82
N ASP A 135 -8.82 11.84 -19.12
CA ASP A 135 -8.43 12.69 -20.25
C ASP A 135 -7.26 13.62 -19.98
N THR A 136 -6.63 13.52 -18.79
CA THR A 136 -5.51 14.37 -18.34
C THR A 136 -5.82 15.86 -18.34
N VAL A 137 -7.09 16.21 -18.16
CA VAL A 137 -7.58 17.58 -18.09
C VAL A 137 -8.10 17.87 -16.68
N ALA A 138 -7.69 19.00 -16.12
CA ALA A 138 -8.17 19.49 -14.84
C ALA A 138 -9.60 20.07 -14.96
N SER A 139 -10.27 20.27 -13.83
CA SER A 139 -11.65 20.80 -13.78
C SER A 139 -11.82 22.19 -14.42
N ASN A 140 -10.72 22.96 -14.57
CA ASN A 140 -10.71 24.25 -15.23
C ASN A 140 -10.53 24.16 -16.77
N GLY A 141 -10.47 22.95 -17.34
CA GLY A 141 -10.28 22.70 -18.76
C GLY A 141 -8.83 22.77 -19.25
N ASN A 142 -7.86 23.01 -18.38
CA ASN A 142 -6.45 23.01 -18.74
C ASN A 142 -5.86 21.59 -18.62
N LEU A 143 -4.80 21.35 -19.42
CA LEU A 143 -4.01 20.14 -19.24
C LEU A 143 -3.38 20.10 -17.84
N VAL A 144 -3.33 18.93 -17.25
CA VAL A 144 -2.67 18.74 -15.97
C VAL A 144 -1.15 18.95 -16.09
N PRO A 145 -0.44 19.33 -15.01
CA PRO A 145 1.02 19.53 -15.03
C PRO A 145 1.78 18.27 -15.42
N LEU A 146 2.99 18.44 -15.96
CA LEU A 146 3.94 17.35 -16.12
C LEU A 146 4.35 16.80 -14.75
N GLY A 147 4.59 15.49 -14.64
CA GLY A 147 5.04 14.87 -13.41
C GLY A 147 4.53 13.46 -13.24
N ASP A 148 4.76 12.92 -12.04
CA ASP A 148 4.30 11.60 -11.63
C ASP A 148 2.93 11.69 -10.96
N TYR A 149 2.09 10.72 -11.30
CA TYR A 149 0.72 10.60 -10.82
C TYR A 149 0.50 9.25 -10.16
N ILE A 150 -0.35 9.23 -9.17
CA ILE A 150 -0.84 8.01 -8.54
C ILE A 150 -2.35 7.93 -8.73
N ALA A 151 -2.82 6.82 -9.28
CA ALA A 151 -4.21 6.44 -9.26
C ALA A 151 -4.45 5.49 -8.08
N SER A 152 -5.51 5.70 -7.33
CA SER A 152 -5.80 4.99 -6.07
C SER A 152 -7.27 4.61 -5.98
N VAL A 153 -7.55 3.40 -5.51
CA VAL A 153 -8.90 2.90 -5.20
C VAL A 153 -8.89 2.23 -3.83
N MET A 154 -9.90 2.50 -3.03
CA MET A 154 -10.13 1.81 -1.77
C MET A 154 -11.09 0.63 -1.98
N SER A 155 -10.69 -0.56 -1.51
CA SER A 155 -11.53 -1.76 -1.45
C SER A 155 -11.54 -2.28 -0.01
N GLY A 156 -12.63 -2.09 0.70
CA GLY A 156 -12.70 -2.35 2.14
C GLY A 156 -11.72 -1.48 2.92
N SER A 157 -10.81 -2.09 3.67
CA SER A 157 -9.74 -1.42 4.42
C SER A 157 -8.41 -1.30 3.64
N SER A 158 -8.34 -1.82 2.42
CA SER A 158 -7.13 -1.86 1.60
C SER A 158 -7.18 -0.80 0.50
N THR A 159 -6.00 -0.26 0.15
CA THR A 159 -5.84 0.68 -0.97
C THR A 159 -4.97 0.05 -2.05
N THR A 160 -5.47 0.05 -3.28
CA THR A 160 -4.72 -0.38 -4.46
C THR A 160 -4.31 0.84 -5.27
N ASN A 161 -3.07 0.86 -5.73
CA ASN A 161 -2.48 2.01 -6.42
C ASN A 161 -1.74 1.58 -7.69
N VAL A 162 -1.69 2.50 -8.67
CA VAL A 162 -0.79 2.43 -9.82
C VAL A 162 -0.15 3.80 -10.03
N ILE A 163 1.13 3.83 -10.42
CA ILE A 163 1.87 5.07 -10.71
C ILE A 163 2.18 5.13 -12.20
N PHE A 164 2.02 6.32 -12.77
CA PHE A 164 2.36 6.63 -14.16
C PHE A 164 2.88 8.07 -14.25
N SER A 165 3.50 8.44 -15.38
CA SER A 165 4.11 9.75 -15.60
C SER A 165 3.52 10.45 -16.80
N ILE A 166 3.33 11.76 -16.70
CA ILE A 166 3.02 12.64 -17.85
C ILE A 166 4.27 13.46 -18.13
N VAL A 167 4.89 13.24 -19.29
CA VAL A 167 6.15 13.89 -19.67
C VAL A 167 6.07 14.45 -21.08
N LYS A 168 6.81 15.52 -21.35
CA LYS A 168 6.95 16.02 -22.71
C LYS A 168 7.86 15.06 -23.49
N GLN A 169 7.30 14.37 -24.46
CA GLN A 169 8.12 13.56 -25.36
C GLN A 169 8.96 14.50 -26.26
N ILE A 170 10.25 14.25 -26.31
CA ILE A 170 11.17 14.94 -27.22
C ILE A 170 11.20 14.10 -28.50
N PRO A 171 10.91 14.69 -29.68
CA PRO A 171 10.92 13.99 -30.97
C PRO A 171 12.31 13.47 -31.33
#